data_4e6ef371da5ff1ac5bc8975981bdbb57
#
_entry.id   4e6ef371da5ff1ac5bc8975981bdbb57
#
_cell.length_a   1.000
_cell.length_b   1.000
_cell.length_c   1.000
_cell.angle_alpha   90.00
_cell.angle_beta   90.00
_cell.angle_gamma   90.00
#
_symmetry.space_group_name_H-M   'P 1'
#
loop_
_entity.id
_entity.type
_entity.pdbx_description
1 polymer ?
#
loop_
_entity_poly.entity_id
_entity_poly.type
_entity_poly.pdbx_seq_one_letter_code
_entity_poly.pdbx_strand_id
1 'polypeptide(L)'
;THPRSSAASDVYKRQIGYPVIIKAAAGGGGIGMQVVDAPEDFDKALRICQGRALSAFGDDRVFLEKFIQGAQHIEFQVIGDGEKAIHLGERFCSIQRRHQKILEEGPWLSEEVREDLGSKVVAGAEAVGYKGLATFEFLRDSNGDFYFLEVNPRVQVEHTVTEMITGYDLVSIGIRVAAGEGIPINQDDVKIRGHAIQTRINAENPVTLSPSPGRVWECHWPSGPGVRVDSHAHTGYDMPASFDSLLAKIIVWSPSRPDAISRMKAALSETMLLGVDTLIPVSYTHLRAHETDIN
;
A
#
# COMPACT_ATOMS: atom_id res chain seq x y z
N THR A 1 -10.80 -22.61 -30.75
CA THR A 1 -9.55 -23.21 -30.25
C THR A 1 -8.38 -22.50 -30.90
N HIS A 2 -7.73 -21.56 -30.19
CA HIS A 2 -6.55 -20.85 -30.71
C HIS A 2 -5.27 -21.38 -30.06
N PRO A 3 -4.37 -22.00 -30.85
CA PRO A 3 -3.06 -22.44 -30.36
C PRO A 3 -2.03 -21.31 -30.27
N ARG A 4 -2.45 -20.04 -30.26
CA ARG A 4 -1.53 -18.90 -30.25
C ARG A 4 -1.02 -18.47 -28.86
N SER A 5 -1.58 -18.98 -27.77
CA SER A 5 -1.19 -18.54 -26.42
C SER A 5 0.06 -19.25 -25.90
N SER A 6 0.29 -20.52 -26.25
CA SER A 6 1.42 -21.30 -25.69
C SER A 6 2.79 -20.89 -26.25
N ALA A 7 2.90 -20.71 -27.57
CA ALA A 7 4.18 -20.35 -28.21
C ALA A 7 4.63 -18.93 -27.83
N ALA A 8 3.71 -17.96 -27.79
CA ALA A 8 4.01 -16.60 -27.39
C ALA A 8 4.40 -16.54 -25.88
N SER A 9 3.70 -17.30 -25.04
CA SER A 9 4.06 -17.40 -23.63
C SER A 9 5.42 -18.08 -23.41
N ASP A 10 5.79 -19.06 -24.21
CA ASP A 10 7.09 -19.74 -24.10
C ASP A 10 8.26 -18.85 -24.53
N VAL A 11 8.07 -18.02 -25.55
CA VAL A 11 9.07 -17.03 -25.96
C VAL A 11 9.24 -15.98 -24.87
N TYR A 12 8.15 -15.47 -24.31
CA TYR A 12 8.18 -14.45 -23.27
C TYR A 12 8.83 -14.97 -21.97
N LYS A 13 8.50 -16.20 -21.54
CA LYS A 13 9.14 -16.88 -20.40
C LYS A 13 10.67 -16.96 -20.52
N ARG A 14 11.17 -17.28 -21.74
CA ARG A 14 12.60 -17.35 -22.01
C ARG A 14 13.29 -15.98 -21.96
N GLN A 15 12.57 -14.92 -22.33
CA GLN A 15 13.10 -13.56 -22.35
C GLN A 15 13.19 -12.97 -20.94
N ILE A 16 12.16 -13.14 -20.09
CA ILE A 16 12.14 -12.54 -18.75
C ILE A 16 12.79 -13.42 -17.67
N GLY A 17 12.97 -14.72 -17.93
CA GLY A 17 13.54 -15.68 -16.99
C GLY A 17 12.68 -15.90 -15.74
N TYR A 18 12.93 -17.03 -15.05
CA TYR A 18 12.27 -17.35 -13.78
C TYR A 18 12.98 -16.66 -12.60
N PRO A 19 12.27 -16.42 -11.48
CA PRO A 19 10.85 -16.67 -11.27
C PRO A 19 9.95 -15.70 -12.03
N VAL A 20 8.74 -16.17 -12.37
CA VAL A 20 7.69 -15.36 -12.98
C VAL A 20 6.44 -15.35 -12.11
N ILE A 21 5.59 -14.34 -12.25
CA ILE A 21 4.27 -14.31 -11.63
C ILE A 21 3.19 -14.31 -12.71
N ILE A 22 2.19 -15.18 -12.54
CA ILE A 22 0.98 -15.22 -13.36
C ILE A 22 -0.07 -14.36 -12.66
N LYS A 23 -0.72 -13.46 -13.37
CA LYS A 23 -1.78 -12.58 -12.83
C LYS A 23 -3.05 -12.63 -13.67
N ALA A 24 -4.21 -12.56 -13.03
CA ALA A 24 -5.49 -12.41 -13.71
C ALA A 24 -5.60 -11.05 -14.40
N ALA A 25 -6.02 -11.01 -15.67
CA ALA A 25 -6.11 -9.77 -16.43
C ALA A 25 -7.24 -8.84 -15.93
N ALA A 26 -8.32 -9.40 -15.41
CA ALA A 26 -9.44 -8.66 -14.82
C ALA A 26 -9.32 -8.53 -13.29
N GLY A 27 -8.19 -8.94 -12.69
CA GLY A 27 -8.00 -9.08 -11.26
C GLY A 27 -7.31 -7.91 -10.60
N GLY A 28 -7.44 -7.86 -9.27
CA GLY A 28 -6.74 -6.95 -8.37
C GLY A 28 -6.66 -7.54 -6.97
N GLY A 29 -5.91 -6.89 -6.05
CA GLY A 29 -5.84 -7.29 -4.65
C GLY A 29 -5.23 -8.68 -4.39
N GLY A 30 -4.42 -9.20 -5.31
CA GLY A 30 -3.74 -10.49 -5.13
C GLY A 30 -4.56 -11.73 -5.48
N ILE A 31 -5.82 -11.59 -5.90
CA ILE A 31 -6.66 -12.72 -6.31
C ILE A 31 -6.26 -13.17 -7.71
N GLY A 32 -6.06 -14.50 -7.88
CA GLY A 32 -5.68 -15.07 -9.17
C GLY A 32 -4.20 -14.83 -9.54
N MET A 33 -3.35 -14.62 -8.54
CA MET A 33 -1.89 -14.55 -8.73
C MET A 33 -1.20 -15.81 -8.25
N GLN A 34 -0.13 -16.23 -8.96
CA GLN A 34 0.72 -17.35 -8.60
C GLN A 34 2.15 -17.12 -9.05
N VAL A 35 3.10 -17.21 -8.12
CA VAL A 35 4.54 -17.24 -8.43
C VAL A 35 4.91 -18.63 -8.94
N VAL A 36 5.77 -18.67 -9.94
CA VAL A 36 6.31 -19.88 -10.55
C VAL A 36 7.82 -19.76 -10.59
N ASP A 37 8.48 -20.62 -9.85
CA ASP A 37 9.95 -20.58 -9.70
C ASP A 37 10.68 -21.31 -10.82
N ALA A 38 10.04 -22.32 -11.42
CA ALA A 38 10.66 -23.18 -12.42
C ALA A 38 9.69 -23.53 -13.57
N PRO A 39 10.24 -23.81 -14.79
CA PRO A 39 9.44 -24.10 -15.97
C PRO A 39 8.45 -25.24 -15.82
N GLU A 40 8.83 -26.30 -15.09
CA GLU A 40 8.04 -27.50 -14.87
C GLU A 40 6.72 -27.26 -14.12
N ASP A 41 6.67 -26.24 -13.28
CA ASP A 41 5.46 -25.90 -12.51
C ASP A 41 4.50 -24.97 -13.25
N PHE A 42 4.92 -24.41 -14.39
CA PHE A 42 4.19 -23.34 -15.06
C PHE A 42 2.79 -23.75 -15.51
N ASP A 43 2.64 -24.88 -16.19
CA ASP A 43 1.35 -25.31 -16.74
C ASP A 43 0.31 -25.64 -15.65
N LYS A 44 0.77 -26.12 -14.50
CA LYS A 44 -0.07 -26.35 -13.32
C LYS A 44 -0.53 -25.02 -12.73
N ALA A 45 0.40 -24.10 -12.52
CA ALA A 45 0.12 -22.77 -11.98
C ALA A 45 -0.81 -21.97 -12.91
N LEU A 46 -0.60 -22.04 -14.22
CA LEU A 46 -1.43 -21.39 -15.23
C LEU A 46 -2.90 -21.82 -15.11
N ARG A 47 -3.17 -23.14 -15.09
CA ARG A 47 -4.54 -23.67 -14.95
C ARG A 47 -5.19 -23.24 -13.64
N ILE A 48 -4.44 -23.21 -12.54
CA ILE A 48 -4.95 -22.76 -11.23
C ILE A 48 -5.31 -21.27 -11.30
N CYS A 49 -4.45 -20.42 -11.87
CA CYS A 49 -4.72 -18.99 -12.00
C CYS A 49 -5.92 -18.71 -12.89
N GLN A 50 -6.03 -19.37 -14.04
CA GLN A 50 -7.16 -19.25 -14.94
C GLN A 50 -8.48 -19.66 -14.28
N GLY A 51 -8.50 -20.79 -13.55
CA GLY A 51 -9.69 -21.24 -12.82
C GLY A 51 -10.12 -20.26 -11.72
N ARG A 52 -9.14 -19.69 -10.98
CA ARG A 52 -9.43 -18.66 -9.96
C ARG A 52 -9.90 -17.35 -10.58
N ALA A 53 -9.29 -16.93 -11.69
CA ALA A 53 -9.68 -15.73 -12.42
C ALA A 53 -11.10 -15.83 -12.95
N LEU A 54 -11.44 -16.97 -13.57
CA LEU A 54 -12.80 -17.22 -14.06
C LEU A 54 -13.83 -17.21 -12.93
N SER A 55 -13.53 -17.88 -11.82
CA SER A 55 -14.43 -17.94 -10.66
C SER A 55 -14.64 -16.59 -9.99
N ALA A 56 -13.59 -15.76 -9.88
CA ALA A 56 -13.66 -14.49 -9.14
C ALA A 56 -14.14 -13.33 -10.02
N PHE A 57 -13.81 -13.33 -11.31
CA PHE A 57 -13.98 -12.17 -12.20
C PHE A 57 -14.81 -12.49 -13.46
N GLY A 58 -15.14 -13.76 -13.71
CA GLY A 58 -15.82 -14.18 -14.94
C GLY A 58 -14.94 -14.16 -16.20
N ASP A 59 -13.61 -13.96 -16.04
CA ASP A 59 -12.63 -13.84 -17.12
C ASP A 59 -11.40 -14.68 -16.77
N ASP A 60 -11.04 -15.65 -17.63
CA ASP A 60 -9.93 -16.57 -17.42
C ASP A 60 -8.59 -16.06 -18.01
N ARG A 61 -8.58 -14.87 -18.61
CA ARG A 61 -7.36 -14.30 -19.16
C ARG A 61 -6.37 -13.98 -18.07
N VAL A 62 -5.12 -14.36 -18.33
CA VAL A 62 -3.98 -14.11 -17.43
C VAL A 62 -2.81 -13.55 -18.24
N PHE A 63 -1.92 -12.86 -17.56
CA PHE A 63 -0.67 -12.37 -18.12
C PHE A 63 0.51 -12.70 -17.21
N LEU A 64 1.72 -12.52 -17.71
CA LEU A 64 2.96 -12.86 -17.03
C LEU A 64 3.76 -11.61 -16.77
N GLU A 65 4.36 -11.55 -15.57
CA GLU A 65 5.36 -10.57 -15.23
C GLU A 65 6.59 -11.23 -14.62
N LYS A 66 7.71 -10.51 -14.66
CA LYS A 66 8.90 -10.88 -13.88
C LYS A 66 8.56 -10.79 -12.40
N PHE A 67 8.82 -11.87 -11.64
CA PHE A 67 8.73 -11.79 -10.19
C PHE A 67 10.05 -11.26 -9.63
N ILE A 68 9.99 -10.14 -8.90
CA ILE A 68 11.15 -9.50 -8.30
C ILE A 68 11.21 -9.95 -6.84
N GLN A 69 12.20 -10.80 -6.54
CA GLN A 69 12.38 -11.33 -5.19
C GLN A 69 12.90 -10.27 -4.24
N GLY A 70 12.37 -10.25 -3.01
CA GLY A 70 12.81 -9.31 -1.96
C GLY A 70 12.54 -7.84 -2.31
N ALA A 71 11.65 -7.58 -3.26
CA ALA A 71 11.33 -6.21 -3.67
C ALA A 71 10.73 -5.39 -2.55
N GLN A 72 11.15 -4.13 -2.47
CA GLN A 72 10.51 -3.11 -1.65
C GLN A 72 9.32 -2.52 -2.41
N HIS A 73 8.21 -2.34 -1.71
CA HIS A 73 7.02 -1.66 -2.25
C HIS A 73 7.11 -0.17 -1.94
N ILE A 74 7.28 0.63 -2.96
CA ILE A 74 7.35 2.10 -2.90
C ILE A 74 6.20 2.66 -3.72
N GLU A 75 5.53 3.68 -3.19
CA GLU A 75 4.41 4.30 -3.88
C GLU A 75 4.44 5.82 -3.79
N PHE A 76 4.03 6.50 -4.86
CA PHE A 76 3.98 7.95 -4.93
C PHE A 76 2.55 8.46 -4.85
N GLN A 77 2.30 9.43 -3.97
CA GLN A 77 1.04 10.16 -3.93
C GLN A 77 1.01 11.22 -5.02
N VAL A 78 -0.03 11.21 -5.83
CA VAL A 78 -0.24 12.14 -6.96
C VAL A 78 -1.56 12.84 -6.82
N ILE A 79 -1.61 14.10 -7.25
CA ILE A 79 -2.82 14.88 -7.49
C ILE A 79 -2.73 15.42 -8.92
N GLY A 80 -3.77 15.20 -9.73
CA GLY A 80 -3.93 15.76 -11.06
C GLY A 80 -5.23 16.54 -11.18
N ASP A 81 -5.28 17.57 -12.02
CA ASP A 81 -6.51 18.32 -12.32
C ASP A 81 -7.00 18.16 -13.77
N GLY A 82 -6.32 17.31 -14.54
CA GLY A 82 -6.60 17.04 -15.94
C GLY A 82 -5.66 17.76 -16.91
N GLU A 83 -4.99 18.83 -16.48
CA GLU A 83 -4.02 19.59 -17.26
C GLU A 83 -2.61 19.45 -16.70
N LYS A 84 -2.48 19.56 -15.37
CA LYS A 84 -1.22 19.40 -14.65
C LYS A 84 -1.37 18.39 -13.51
N ALA A 85 -0.24 17.86 -13.07
CA ALA A 85 -0.15 17.01 -11.89
C ALA A 85 1.00 17.43 -10.99
N ILE A 86 0.94 17.02 -9.73
CA ILE A 86 2.03 17.14 -8.75
C ILE A 86 2.17 15.84 -7.98
N HIS A 87 3.36 15.54 -7.47
CA HIS A 87 3.56 14.48 -6.50
C HIS A 87 3.79 15.06 -5.10
N LEU A 88 3.38 14.32 -4.07
CA LEU A 88 3.56 14.69 -2.66
C LEU A 88 4.52 13.74 -1.94
N GLY A 89 5.50 13.23 -2.66
CA GLY A 89 6.47 12.27 -2.15
C GLY A 89 5.95 10.84 -2.12
N GLU A 90 6.78 10.00 -1.56
CA GLU A 90 6.57 8.55 -1.53
C GLU A 90 6.30 8.03 -0.13
N ARG A 91 5.76 6.81 -0.11
CA ARG A 91 5.57 5.95 1.05
C ARG A 91 6.24 4.60 0.83
N PHE A 92 6.80 4.05 1.88
CA PHE A 92 7.28 2.68 1.94
C PHE A 92 6.18 1.79 2.52
N CYS A 93 5.81 0.74 1.78
CA CYS A 93 4.67 -0.12 2.10
C CYS A 93 5.01 -1.63 2.02
N SER A 94 6.27 -2.01 2.26
CA SER A 94 6.72 -3.40 2.13
C SER A 94 6.25 -4.31 3.26
N ILE A 95 5.84 -3.75 4.41
CA ILE A 95 5.34 -4.55 5.53
C ILE A 95 3.90 -4.93 5.25
N GLN A 96 3.75 -6.10 4.64
CA GLN A 96 2.48 -6.62 4.15
C GLN A 96 2.23 -8.03 4.66
N ARG A 97 0.96 -8.38 4.74
CA ARG A 97 0.49 -9.73 5.00
C ARG A 97 -0.53 -10.12 3.96
N ARG A 98 -0.27 -11.22 3.23
CA ARG A 98 -1.15 -11.69 2.13
C ARG A 98 -1.50 -10.55 1.16
N HIS A 99 -0.52 -9.72 0.81
CA HIS A 99 -0.66 -8.53 -0.05
C HIS A 99 -1.49 -7.39 0.56
N GLN A 100 -1.80 -7.43 1.86
CA GLN A 100 -2.41 -6.33 2.59
C GLN A 100 -1.36 -5.59 3.41
N LYS A 101 -1.24 -4.28 3.21
CA LYS A 101 -0.34 -3.40 3.96
C LYS A 101 -0.76 -3.40 5.43
N ILE A 102 0.20 -3.51 6.35
CA ILE A 102 -0.01 -3.48 7.81
C ILE A 102 0.61 -2.23 8.41
N LEU A 103 1.78 -1.84 7.89
CA LEU A 103 2.53 -0.68 8.31
C LEU A 103 3.04 0.05 7.07
N GLU A 104 2.87 1.36 7.07
CA GLU A 104 3.32 2.26 6.03
C GLU A 104 4.09 3.42 6.64
N GLU A 105 5.14 3.88 5.98
CA GLU A 105 5.97 4.99 6.47
C GLU A 105 6.49 5.89 5.35
N GLY A 106 6.93 7.09 5.69
CA GLY A 106 7.55 8.03 4.76
C GLY A 106 8.16 9.24 5.47
N PRO A 107 9.12 9.89 4.82
CA PRO A 107 9.77 9.58 3.55
C PRO A 107 10.76 8.41 3.66
N TRP A 108 11.07 7.73 2.56
CA TRP A 108 11.97 6.56 2.52
C TRP A 108 13.18 6.73 1.58
N LEU A 109 12.96 7.42 0.47
CA LEU A 109 13.98 7.64 -0.55
C LEU A 109 14.84 8.87 -0.24
N SER A 110 16.05 8.92 -0.82
CA SER A 110 16.80 10.17 -0.87
C SER A 110 16.05 11.23 -1.69
N GLU A 111 16.33 12.51 -1.45
CA GLU A 111 15.69 13.60 -2.17
C GLU A 111 15.91 13.49 -3.68
N GLU A 112 17.15 13.18 -4.12
CA GLU A 112 17.48 13.00 -5.54
C GLU A 112 16.63 11.91 -6.22
N VAL A 113 16.52 10.73 -5.60
CA VAL A 113 15.73 9.61 -6.14
C VAL A 113 14.24 9.95 -6.14
N ARG A 114 13.76 10.64 -5.10
CA ARG A 114 12.37 11.10 -5.01
C ARG A 114 12.02 12.05 -6.13
N GLU A 115 12.87 13.04 -6.40
CA GLU A 115 12.63 14.03 -7.46
C GLU A 115 12.70 13.40 -8.84
N ASP A 116 13.68 12.52 -9.11
CA ASP A 116 13.80 11.83 -10.40
C ASP A 116 12.57 10.95 -10.67
N LEU A 117 12.17 10.10 -9.74
CA LEU A 117 11.02 9.21 -9.92
C LEU A 117 9.70 9.98 -9.86
N GLY A 118 9.59 10.98 -8.99
CA GLY A 118 8.43 11.86 -8.85
C GLY A 118 8.13 12.61 -10.15
N SER A 119 9.16 13.15 -10.81
CA SER A 119 9.00 13.83 -12.10
C SER A 119 8.45 12.89 -13.20
N LYS A 120 8.90 11.64 -13.22
CA LYS A 120 8.39 10.61 -14.15
C LYS A 120 6.93 10.24 -13.87
N VAL A 121 6.57 10.17 -12.58
CA VAL A 121 5.19 9.91 -12.14
C VAL A 121 4.27 11.05 -12.54
N VAL A 122 4.69 12.30 -12.35
CA VAL A 122 3.95 13.50 -12.78
C VAL A 122 3.74 13.49 -14.29
N ALA A 123 4.81 13.29 -15.07
CA ALA A 123 4.72 13.20 -16.53
C ALA A 123 3.76 12.09 -16.99
N GLY A 124 3.77 10.94 -16.32
CA GLY A 124 2.82 9.85 -16.59
C GLY A 124 1.36 10.23 -16.32
N ALA A 125 1.10 10.94 -15.21
CA ALA A 125 -0.24 11.40 -14.86
C ALA A 125 -0.77 12.47 -15.84
N GLU A 126 0.09 13.41 -16.25
CA GLU A 126 -0.23 14.44 -17.23
C GLU A 126 -0.50 13.87 -18.61
N ALA A 127 0.32 12.89 -19.06
CA ALA A 127 0.16 12.25 -20.35
C ALA A 127 -1.22 11.58 -20.55
N VAL A 128 -1.87 11.18 -19.46
CA VAL A 128 -3.23 10.58 -19.51
C VAL A 128 -4.32 11.58 -19.09
N GLY A 129 -3.98 12.85 -18.84
CA GLY A 129 -4.92 13.86 -18.36
C GLY A 129 -5.60 13.48 -17.05
N TYR A 130 -4.83 12.92 -16.11
CA TYR A 130 -5.41 12.39 -14.87
C TYR A 130 -6.03 13.49 -14.02
N LYS A 131 -7.24 13.22 -13.46
CA LYS A 131 -7.94 14.14 -12.58
C LYS A 131 -8.34 13.46 -11.27
N GLY A 132 -7.86 13.97 -10.15
CA GLY A 132 -8.13 13.47 -8.80
C GLY A 132 -6.88 13.04 -8.06
N LEU A 133 -7.09 12.25 -6.99
CA LEU A 133 -6.02 11.62 -6.21
C LEU A 133 -5.68 10.25 -6.80
N ALA A 134 -4.39 9.98 -6.97
CA ALA A 134 -3.89 8.67 -7.36
C ALA A 134 -2.65 8.29 -6.58
N THR A 135 -2.37 7.00 -6.58
CA THR A 135 -1.11 6.43 -6.08
C THR A 135 -0.49 5.59 -7.17
N PHE A 136 0.76 5.90 -7.50
CA PHE A 136 1.59 5.14 -8.44
C PHE A 136 2.48 4.19 -7.65
N GLU A 137 2.29 2.90 -7.84
CA GLU A 137 3.00 1.85 -7.10
C GLU A 137 4.18 1.30 -7.89
N PHE A 138 5.29 1.08 -7.20
CA PHE A 138 6.53 0.54 -7.75
C PHE A 138 7.09 -0.56 -6.88
N LEU A 139 7.82 -1.48 -7.51
CA LEU A 139 8.71 -2.41 -6.85
C LEU A 139 10.15 -1.92 -7.02
N ARG A 140 10.88 -1.82 -5.93
CA ARG A 140 12.32 -1.53 -5.94
C ARG A 140 13.08 -2.79 -5.63
N ASP A 141 13.99 -3.20 -6.51
CA ASP A 141 14.82 -4.39 -6.31
C ASP A 141 16.04 -4.13 -5.42
N SER A 142 16.84 -5.17 -5.18
CA SER A 142 18.07 -5.08 -4.39
C SER A 142 19.19 -4.24 -5.03
N ASN A 143 19.12 -3.97 -6.34
CA ASN A 143 20.06 -3.11 -7.05
C ASN A 143 19.66 -1.62 -6.95
N GLY A 144 18.45 -1.35 -6.46
CA GLY A 144 17.87 -0.01 -6.40
C GLY A 144 17.06 0.39 -7.62
N ASP A 145 16.85 -0.52 -8.58
CA ASP A 145 16.05 -0.28 -9.77
C ASP A 145 14.56 -0.31 -9.45
N PHE A 146 13.80 0.59 -10.10
CA PHE A 146 12.37 0.72 -9.90
C PHE A 146 11.58 0.14 -11.08
N TYR A 147 10.58 -0.66 -10.77
CA TYR A 147 9.67 -1.28 -11.72
C TYR A 147 8.26 -0.82 -11.42
N PHE A 148 7.61 -0.20 -12.40
CA PHE A 148 6.22 0.23 -12.28
C PHE A 148 5.31 -0.99 -12.08
N LEU A 149 4.41 -0.91 -11.10
CA LEU A 149 3.47 -1.97 -10.76
C LEU A 149 2.05 -1.65 -11.24
N GLU A 150 1.45 -0.61 -10.69
CA GLU A 150 0.08 -0.19 -11.02
C GLU A 150 -0.20 1.25 -10.58
N VAL A 151 -1.34 1.78 -11.04
CA VAL A 151 -1.92 3.02 -10.52
C VAL A 151 -3.22 2.70 -9.80
N ASN A 152 -3.35 3.21 -8.57
CA ASN A 152 -4.62 3.22 -7.85
C ASN A 152 -5.28 4.59 -8.01
N PRO A 153 -6.33 4.73 -8.88
CA PRO A 153 -6.96 6.01 -9.19
C PRO A 153 -8.00 6.40 -8.13
N ARG A 154 -7.58 6.46 -6.89
CA ARG A 154 -8.40 6.75 -5.70
C ARG A 154 -7.52 7.13 -4.51
N VAL A 155 -8.14 7.68 -3.47
CA VAL A 155 -7.49 7.79 -2.16
C VAL A 155 -7.23 6.39 -1.58
N GLN A 156 -6.08 6.21 -0.93
CA GLN A 156 -5.72 4.98 -0.24
C GLN A 156 -5.76 5.16 1.28
N VAL A 157 -5.78 4.04 2.03
CA VAL A 157 -5.83 4.07 3.50
C VAL A 157 -4.63 4.82 4.08
N GLU A 158 -3.46 4.66 3.47
CA GLU A 158 -2.17 5.20 3.88
C GLU A 158 -1.89 6.66 3.45
N HIS A 159 -2.87 7.34 2.83
CA HIS A 159 -2.74 8.76 2.45
C HIS A 159 -2.34 9.66 3.64
N THR A 160 -2.74 9.28 4.84
CA THR A 160 -2.45 10.02 6.08
C THR A 160 -0.96 10.11 6.43
N VAL A 161 -0.12 9.17 5.97
CA VAL A 161 1.35 9.31 6.07
C VAL A 161 1.81 10.55 5.31
N THR A 162 1.36 10.70 4.06
CA THR A 162 1.67 11.87 3.24
C THR A 162 1.12 13.15 3.85
N GLU A 163 -0.11 13.15 4.39
CA GLU A 163 -0.68 14.31 5.08
C GLU A 163 0.18 14.76 6.26
N MET A 164 0.68 13.80 7.07
CA MET A 164 1.49 14.12 8.24
C MET A 164 2.87 14.69 7.90
N ILE A 165 3.49 14.27 6.80
CA ILE A 165 4.82 14.76 6.40
C ILE A 165 4.77 16.03 5.54
N THR A 166 3.63 16.32 4.87
CA THR A 166 3.48 17.49 4.00
C THR A 166 2.64 18.60 4.62
N GLY A 167 1.72 18.26 5.52
CA GLY A 167 0.77 19.17 6.13
C GLY A 167 -0.46 19.50 5.27
N TYR A 168 -0.66 18.80 4.15
CA TYR A 168 -1.82 19.01 3.26
C TYR A 168 -2.93 18.01 3.56
N ASP A 169 -4.18 18.46 3.58
CA ASP A 169 -5.39 17.62 3.62
C ASP A 169 -5.70 17.13 2.19
N LEU A 170 -5.32 15.89 1.91
CA LEU A 170 -5.47 15.30 0.58
C LEU A 170 -6.93 15.09 0.19
N VAL A 171 -7.78 14.71 1.15
CA VAL A 171 -9.20 14.48 0.90
C VAL A 171 -9.87 15.79 0.52
N SER A 172 -9.60 16.88 1.25
CA SER A 172 -10.10 18.22 0.94
C SER A 172 -9.64 18.67 -0.45
N ILE A 173 -8.36 18.53 -0.78
CA ILE A 173 -7.81 18.87 -2.09
C ILE A 173 -8.48 18.04 -3.19
N GLY A 174 -8.63 16.72 -2.98
CA GLY A 174 -9.29 15.84 -3.94
C GLY A 174 -10.73 16.27 -4.25
N ILE A 175 -11.50 16.68 -3.23
CA ILE A 175 -12.86 17.21 -3.39
C ILE A 175 -12.85 18.51 -4.20
N ARG A 176 -11.94 19.44 -3.91
CA ARG A 176 -11.81 20.71 -4.63
C ARG A 176 -11.43 20.51 -6.10
N VAL A 177 -10.50 19.58 -6.37
CA VAL A 177 -10.14 19.21 -7.75
C VAL A 177 -11.33 18.58 -8.48
N ALA A 178 -12.10 17.71 -7.82
CA ALA A 178 -13.31 17.13 -8.40
C ALA A 178 -14.38 18.20 -8.69
N ALA A 179 -14.48 19.23 -7.85
CA ALA A 179 -15.37 20.40 -8.06
C ALA A 179 -14.89 21.34 -9.20
N GLY A 180 -13.68 21.14 -9.74
CA GLY A 180 -13.14 21.95 -10.83
C GLY A 180 -12.33 23.16 -10.39
N GLU A 181 -11.94 23.26 -9.11
CA GLU A 181 -11.15 24.38 -8.59
C GLU A 181 -9.64 24.28 -8.95
N GLY A 182 -9.21 23.17 -9.56
CA GLY A 182 -7.80 22.88 -9.84
C GLY A 182 -7.00 22.50 -8.60
N ILE A 183 -5.69 22.33 -8.79
CA ILE A 183 -4.77 22.01 -7.69
C ILE A 183 -4.37 23.31 -6.99
N PRO A 184 -4.63 23.47 -5.67
CA PRO A 184 -4.42 24.76 -4.97
C PRO A 184 -2.96 25.04 -4.59
N ILE A 185 -2.03 24.13 -4.90
CA ILE A 185 -0.61 24.19 -4.56
C ILE A 185 0.24 23.89 -5.80
N ASN A 186 1.49 24.34 -5.82
CA ASN A 186 2.44 23.99 -6.88
C ASN A 186 3.43 22.94 -6.36
N GLN A 187 4.17 22.28 -7.27
CA GLN A 187 5.18 21.30 -6.87
C GLN A 187 6.23 21.89 -5.93
N ASP A 188 6.68 23.13 -6.19
CA ASP A 188 7.69 23.82 -5.36
C ASP A 188 7.22 24.14 -3.94
N ASP A 189 5.90 24.16 -3.70
CA ASP A 189 5.32 24.40 -2.38
C ASP A 189 5.34 23.14 -1.50
N VAL A 190 5.49 21.95 -2.12
CA VAL A 190 5.51 20.68 -1.40
C VAL A 190 6.80 20.52 -0.63
N LYS A 191 6.72 20.55 0.70
CA LYS A 191 7.84 20.36 1.60
C LYS A 191 7.61 19.15 2.48
N ILE A 192 8.48 18.16 2.37
CA ILE A 192 8.47 16.97 3.21
C ILE A 192 9.21 17.25 4.49
N ARG A 193 8.58 17.01 5.65
CA ARG A 193 9.12 17.32 6.97
C ARG A 193 9.01 16.13 7.91
N GLY A 194 10.11 15.81 8.57
CA GLY A 194 10.17 14.72 9.55
C GLY A 194 9.87 13.35 8.94
N HIS A 195 9.32 12.49 9.75
CA HIS A 195 8.98 11.11 9.37
C HIS A 195 7.64 10.70 9.99
N ALA A 196 6.78 10.07 9.22
CA ALA A 196 5.51 9.55 9.71
C ALA A 196 5.44 8.04 9.51
N ILE A 197 4.83 7.35 10.46
CA ILE A 197 4.53 5.92 10.41
C ILE A 197 3.03 5.75 10.67
N GLN A 198 2.38 4.94 9.86
CA GLN A 198 1.01 4.50 10.05
C GLN A 198 0.99 3.00 10.35
N THR A 199 0.10 2.58 11.25
CA THR A 199 -0.24 1.17 11.41
C THR A 199 -1.74 0.98 11.37
N ARG A 200 -2.17 -0.14 10.75
CA ARG A 200 -3.58 -0.51 10.67
C ARG A 200 -3.95 -1.35 11.86
N ILE A 201 -5.03 -1.00 12.52
CA ILE A 201 -5.61 -1.76 13.64
C ILE A 201 -6.78 -2.58 13.09
N ASN A 202 -6.48 -3.82 12.73
CA ASN A 202 -7.47 -4.76 12.21
C ASN A 202 -7.98 -5.66 13.33
N ALA A 203 -9.29 -5.91 13.33
CA ALA A 203 -9.94 -6.90 14.21
C ALA A 203 -9.67 -8.31 13.68
N GLU A 204 -8.47 -8.80 13.94
CA GLU A 204 -7.99 -10.12 13.49
C GLU A 204 -7.15 -10.77 14.59
N ASN A 205 -7.26 -12.09 14.70
CA ASN A 205 -6.43 -12.86 15.62
C ASN A 205 -4.96 -12.80 15.19
N PRO A 206 -4.03 -12.38 16.06
CA PRO A 206 -2.62 -12.17 15.68
C PRO A 206 -1.85 -13.44 15.36
N VAL A 207 -2.39 -14.63 15.71
CA VAL A 207 -1.76 -15.94 15.45
C VAL A 207 -2.36 -16.61 14.22
N THR A 208 -3.68 -16.77 14.20
CA THR A 208 -4.40 -17.47 13.11
C THR A 208 -4.66 -16.57 11.91
N LEU A 209 -4.65 -15.25 12.14
CA LEU A 209 -4.92 -14.21 11.14
C LEU A 209 -6.36 -14.29 10.58
N SER A 210 -7.25 -14.89 11.34
CA SER A 210 -8.68 -14.92 11.02
C SER A 210 -9.36 -13.66 11.55
N PRO A 211 -10.42 -13.17 10.86
CA PRO A 211 -11.23 -12.07 11.37
C PRO A 211 -11.74 -12.35 12.78
N SER A 212 -11.77 -11.33 13.63
CA SER A 212 -12.29 -11.37 14.99
C SER A 212 -13.46 -10.40 15.12
N PRO A 213 -14.62 -10.70 14.51
CA PRO A 213 -15.83 -9.90 14.67
C PRO A 213 -16.33 -10.01 16.11
N GLY A 214 -17.02 -8.99 16.57
CA GLY A 214 -17.56 -8.97 17.94
C GLY A 214 -17.74 -7.58 18.48
N ARG A 215 -18.15 -7.51 19.75
CA ARG A 215 -18.37 -6.24 20.41
C ARG A 215 -17.10 -5.71 21.06
N VAL A 216 -16.77 -4.47 20.75
CA VAL A 216 -15.71 -3.71 21.43
C VAL A 216 -16.27 -3.24 22.78
N TRP A 217 -15.90 -3.93 23.86
CA TRP A 217 -16.41 -3.63 25.20
C TRP A 217 -15.79 -2.37 25.78
N GLU A 218 -14.51 -2.16 25.52
CA GLU A 218 -13.79 -0.98 25.95
C GLU A 218 -12.80 -0.56 24.88
N CYS A 219 -12.70 0.73 24.64
CA CYS A 219 -11.86 1.31 23.60
C CYS A 219 -11.18 2.57 24.15
N HIS A 220 -9.84 2.54 24.12
CA HIS A 220 -9.01 3.72 24.39
C HIS A 220 -8.00 3.88 23.29
N TRP A 221 -8.01 5.07 22.67
CA TRP A 221 -7.07 5.44 21.62
C TRP A 221 -5.95 6.31 22.19
N PRO A 222 -4.70 6.14 21.67
CA PRO A 222 -3.58 6.97 22.08
C PRO A 222 -3.79 8.41 21.62
N SER A 223 -3.17 9.35 22.32
CA SER A 223 -3.25 10.76 22.01
C SER A 223 -1.95 11.50 22.35
N GLY A 224 -1.88 12.78 21.99
CA GLY A 224 -0.75 13.64 22.31
C GLY A 224 -0.04 14.19 21.06
N PRO A 225 1.04 14.99 21.25
CA PRO A 225 1.73 15.62 20.17
C PRO A 225 2.29 14.63 19.12
N GLY A 226 1.92 14.82 17.84
CA GLY A 226 2.37 13.97 16.75
C GLY A 226 1.71 12.59 16.73
N VAL A 227 0.57 12.42 17.39
CA VAL A 227 -0.28 11.20 17.30
C VAL A 227 -1.62 11.59 16.69
N ARG A 228 -2.02 10.87 15.67
CA ARG A 228 -3.34 10.96 15.02
C ARG A 228 -3.98 9.58 14.98
N VAL A 229 -5.27 9.52 15.28
CA VAL A 229 -6.07 8.31 15.14
C VAL A 229 -7.27 8.60 14.28
N ASP A 230 -7.39 7.86 13.18
CA ASP A 230 -8.59 7.84 12.35
C ASP A 230 -9.33 6.53 12.62
N SER A 231 -10.48 6.59 13.29
CA SER A 231 -11.24 5.43 13.71
C SER A 231 -12.75 5.68 13.66
N HIS A 232 -13.50 4.62 13.38
CA HIS A 232 -14.95 4.56 13.61
C HIS A 232 -15.30 3.71 14.84
N ALA A 233 -14.33 2.98 15.41
CA ALA A 233 -14.56 2.14 16.57
C ALA A 233 -14.57 2.96 17.88
N HIS A 234 -15.50 2.60 18.75
CA HIS A 234 -15.70 3.19 20.08
C HIS A 234 -16.18 2.10 21.05
N THR A 235 -16.18 2.40 22.33
CA THR A 235 -16.77 1.52 23.33
C THR A 235 -18.22 1.22 23.00
N GLY A 236 -18.57 -0.06 22.92
CA GLY A 236 -19.88 -0.56 22.55
C GLY A 236 -20.08 -0.78 21.04
N TYR A 237 -19.07 -0.52 20.18
CA TYR A 237 -19.14 -0.79 18.75
C TYR A 237 -19.22 -2.29 18.48
N ASP A 238 -20.17 -2.70 17.64
CA ASP A 238 -20.30 -4.09 17.19
C ASP A 238 -19.62 -4.23 15.81
N MET A 239 -18.44 -4.89 15.78
CA MET A 239 -17.68 -5.15 14.56
C MET A 239 -18.40 -6.21 13.72
N PRO A 240 -18.93 -5.86 12.52
CA PRO A 240 -19.67 -6.79 11.69
C PRO A 240 -18.72 -7.73 10.93
N ALA A 241 -19.13 -8.99 10.79
CA ALA A 241 -18.36 -9.99 10.04
C ALA A 241 -18.40 -9.80 8.51
N SER A 242 -19.28 -8.94 8.00
CA SER A 242 -19.51 -8.73 6.56
C SER A 242 -18.69 -7.62 5.92
N PHE A 243 -17.91 -6.88 6.70
CA PHE A 243 -17.04 -5.82 6.22
C PHE A 243 -15.56 -6.15 6.46
N ASP A 244 -14.67 -5.30 5.94
CA ASP A 244 -13.24 -5.35 6.23
C ASP A 244 -12.97 -5.24 7.73
N SER A 245 -11.92 -5.90 8.20
CA SER A 245 -11.56 -5.96 9.62
C SER A 245 -10.96 -4.68 10.19
N LEU A 246 -10.71 -3.65 9.37
CA LEU A 246 -10.06 -2.40 9.78
C LEU A 246 -10.94 -1.61 10.77
N LEU A 247 -10.46 -1.45 12.01
CA LEU A 247 -11.13 -0.64 13.05
C LEU A 247 -10.61 0.80 13.10
N ALA A 248 -9.31 0.94 12.90
CA ALA A 248 -8.63 2.23 12.98
C ALA A 248 -7.30 2.19 12.23
N LYS A 249 -6.75 3.37 12.01
CA LYS A 249 -5.34 3.57 11.73
C LYS A 249 -4.76 4.54 12.74
N ILE A 250 -3.59 4.21 13.26
CA ILE A 250 -2.80 5.06 14.14
C ILE A 250 -1.65 5.60 13.31
N ILE A 251 -1.51 6.91 13.27
CA ILE A 251 -0.45 7.60 12.55
C ILE A 251 0.35 8.42 13.54
N VAL A 252 1.67 8.29 13.50
CA VAL A 252 2.57 9.12 14.29
C VAL A 252 3.49 9.91 13.39
N TRP A 253 3.88 11.08 13.85
CA TRP A 253 4.88 11.92 13.22
C TRP A 253 5.97 12.32 14.22
N SER A 254 7.22 12.36 13.77
CA SER A 254 8.36 12.86 14.54
C SER A 254 9.40 13.51 13.62
N PRO A 255 10.33 14.34 14.15
CA PRO A 255 11.38 14.92 13.33
C PRO A 255 12.32 13.90 12.68
N SER A 256 12.46 12.69 13.26
CA SER A 256 13.29 11.61 12.74
C SER A 256 12.56 10.27 12.73
N ARG A 257 13.03 9.33 11.90
CA ARG A 257 12.48 7.96 11.83
C ARG A 257 12.62 7.19 13.16
N PRO A 258 13.78 7.20 13.86
CA PRO A 258 13.91 6.53 15.16
C PRO A 258 12.91 7.05 16.21
N ASP A 259 12.69 8.37 16.23
CA ASP A 259 11.70 8.97 17.13
C ASP A 259 10.27 8.59 16.75
N ALA A 260 9.96 8.48 15.44
CA ALA A 260 8.66 8.02 14.96
C ALA A 260 8.41 6.57 15.36
N ILE A 261 9.41 5.68 15.25
CA ILE A 261 9.33 4.28 15.71
C ILE A 261 9.06 4.24 17.22
N SER A 262 9.81 4.99 18.01
CA SER A 262 9.63 5.05 19.47
C SER A 262 8.23 5.55 19.85
N ARG A 263 7.75 6.59 19.16
CA ARG A 263 6.39 7.14 19.34
C ARG A 263 5.30 6.16 18.94
N MET A 264 5.46 5.42 17.83
CA MET A 264 4.49 4.40 17.42
C MET A 264 4.42 3.27 18.45
N LYS A 265 5.55 2.82 18.98
CA LYS A 265 5.58 1.82 20.06
C LYS A 265 4.81 2.29 21.30
N ALA A 266 5.03 3.54 21.73
CA ALA A 266 4.30 4.13 22.84
C ALA A 266 2.79 4.18 22.54
N ALA A 267 2.41 4.69 21.38
CA ALA A 267 1.01 4.78 20.95
C ALA A 267 0.32 3.41 20.91
N LEU A 268 0.99 2.38 20.39
CA LEU A 268 0.45 1.01 20.38
C LEU A 268 0.31 0.44 21.80
N SER A 269 1.25 0.76 22.71
CA SER A 269 1.19 0.31 24.11
C SER A 269 0.06 1.00 24.89
N GLU A 270 -0.31 2.21 24.53
CA GLU A 270 -1.43 2.96 25.11
C GLU A 270 -2.78 2.53 24.55
N THR A 271 -2.79 1.89 23.38
CA THR A 271 -4.02 1.46 22.72
C THR A 271 -4.65 0.30 23.46
N MET A 272 -5.90 0.46 23.91
CA MET A 272 -6.66 -0.60 24.55
C MET A 272 -7.95 -0.88 23.79
N LEU A 273 -8.10 -2.10 23.34
CA LEU A 273 -9.29 -2.63 22.65
C LEU A 273 -9.64 -3.98 23.28
N LEU A 274 -10.75 -4.03 24.02
CA LEU A 274 -11.24 -5.25 24.64
C LEU A 274 -12.47 -5.77 23.91
N GLY A 275 -12.56 -7.08 23.77
CA GLY A 275 -13.71 -7.76 23.15
C GLY A 275 -13.45 -8.29 21.74
N VAL A 276 -12.40 -7.82 21.08
CA VAL A 276 -11.93 -8.31 19.76
C VAL A 276 -10.42 -8.52 19.81
N ASP A 277 -9.91 -9.52 19.07
CA ASP A 277 -8.49 -9.68 18.84
C ASP A 277 -8.01 -8.65 17.80
N THR A 278 -6.78 -8.19 17.93
CA THR A 278 -6.20 -7.21 16.99
C THR A 278 -4.79 -7.57 16.54
N LEU A 279 -4.36 -6.97 15.42
CA LEU A 279 -3.00 -7.12 14.90
C LEU A 279 -1.96 -6.21 15.60
N ILE A 280 -2.29 -5.53 16.69
CA ILE A 280 -1.35 -4.70 17.47
C ILE A 280 -0.06 -5.45 17.81
N PRO A 281 -0.09 -6.70 18.31
CA PRO A 281 1.13 -7.46 18.63
C PRO A 281 2.03 -7.69 17.37
N VAL A 282 1.42 -7.90 16.22
CA VAL A 282 2.14 -8.08 14.94
C VAL A 282 2.85 -6.78 14.56
N SER A 283 2.14 -5.66 14.56
CA SER A 283 2.71 -4.34 14.28
C SER A 283 3.87 -4.00 15.22
N TYR A 284 3.72 -4.28 16.50
CA TYR A 284 4.76 -4.06 17.51
C TYR A 284 6.03 -4.89 17.24
N THR A 285 5.86 -6.14 16.79
CA THR A 285 6.99 -7.02 16.43
C THR A 285 7.76 -6.48 15.25
N HIS A 286 7.06 -6.00 14.20
CA HIS A 286 7.72 -5.40 13.04
C HIS A 286 8.51 -4.13 13.40
N LEU A 287 7.98 -3.28 14.27
CA LEU A 287 8.69 -2.09 14.74
C LEU A 287 9.95 -2.42 15.56
N ARG A 288 10.01 -3.57 16.25
CA ARG A 288 11.23 -4.02 16.94
C ARG A 288 12.29 -4.50 15.96
N ALA A 289 11.93 -5.23 14.91
CA ALA A 289 12.84 -5.66 13.87
C ALA A 289 13.49 -4.49 13.14
N HIS A 290 12.74 -3.42 12.88
CA HIS A 290 13.27 -2.21 12.25
C HIS A 290 14.28 -1.42 13.09
N GLU A 291 14.42 -1.69 14.38
CA GLU A 291 15.51 -1.11 15.21
C GLU A 291 16.85 -1.82 14.98
N THR A 292 16.83 -3.06 14.48
CA THR A 292 18.04 -3.86 14.29
C THR A 292 18.64 -3.75 12.90
N ASP A 293 17.88 -3.25 11.93
CA ASP A 293 18.33 -3.10 10.52
C ASP A 293 19.08 -1.78 10.24
N ILE A 294 19.55 -1.10 11.28
CA ILE A 294 20.38 0.14 11.18
C ILE A 294 21.88 -0.17 11.39
N ASN A 295 22.33 -1.38 11.04
CA ASN A 295 23.77 -1.69 11.01
C ASN A 295 24.22 -2.07 9.60
#